data_c91ce739cb274d80915cddabee7c80ea
#
_entry.id   c91ce739cb274d80915cddabee7c80ea
#
_cell.length_a   1.000
_cell.length_b   1.000
_cell.length_c   1.000
_cell.angle_alpha   90.00
_cell.angle_beta   90.00
_cell.angle_gamma   90.00
#
_symmetry.space_group_name_H-M   'P 1'
#
loop_
_entity.id
_entity.type
_entity.pdbx_description
1 polymer ?
#
loop_
_entity_poly.entity_id
_entity_poly.type
_entity_poly.pdbx_seq_one_letter_code
_entity_poly.pdbx_strand_id
1 'polypeptide(L)'
;MNGEGGFPELLATRRLELRPYVDSDAAALLTLIEHNRAQLRRSFAPLAKGVVQTCDARTFVIDSADNWIARKEFVYGIWSKPAMELIGQIKVKNIVWNIPAAELSYFISRSAQRRGFATEAVGATLHAAFGRMQFKRIYLRIIPSNHESLLLAQKLGFRPEGLHRKEFRCGFDELHDVHHYAFTDEDPLPSV
;
A
#
# COMPACT_ATOMS: atom_id res chain seq x y z
N MET A 1 -20.59 14.31 12.56
CA MET A 1 -20.55 15.02 11.26
C MET A 1 -19.73 14.14 10.33
N ASN A 2 -20.41 13.45 9.40
CA ASN A 2 -19.76 12.54 8.46
C ASN A 2 -18.99 13.36 7.44
N GLY A 3 -17.66 13.27 7.44
CA GLY A 3 -16.84 13.86 6.39
C GLY A 3 -17.22 13.24 5.04
N GLU A 4 -17.82 14.03 4.17
CA GLU A 4 -18.22 13.66 2.81
C GLU A 4 -17.02 13.51 1.85
N GLY A 5 -15.79 13.47 2.36
CA GLY A 5 -14.59 13.29 1.57
C GLY A 5 -14.22 11.81 1.41
N GLY A 6 -14.30 11.27 0.19
CA GLY A 6 -13.60 10.03 -0.17
C GLY A 6 -12.09 10.24 -0.18
N PHE A 7 -11.30 9.15 -0.18
CA PHE A 7 -9.86 9.25 -0.46
C PHE A 7 -9.67 9.96 -1.80
N PRO A 8 -8.70 10.87 -1.93
CA PRO A 8 -8.48 11.57 -3.19
C PRO A 8 -8.09 10.57 -4.29
N GLU A 9 -8.71 10.70 -5.46
CA GLU A 9 -8.42 9.83 -6.61
C GLU A 9 -7.02 10.04 -7.19
N LEU A 10 -6.35 11.14 -6.85
CA LEU A 10 -5.00 11.43 -7.28
C LEU A 10 -4.18 11.99 -6.13
N LEU A 11 -3.06 11.33 -5.83
CA LEU A 11 -1.99 11.85 -5.00
C LEU A 11 -0.77 12.11 -5.89
N ALA A 12 -0.51 13.36 -6.20
CA ALA A 12 0.64 13.75 -7.01
C ALA A 12 1.78 14.23 -6.11
N THR A 13 2.97 13.71 -6.36
CA THR A 13 4.23 14.15 -5.75
C THR A 13 5.18 14.68 -6.81
N ARG A 14 6.41 15.02 -6.44
CA ARG A 14 7.42 15.45 -7.40
C ARG A 14 7.72 14.38 -8.47
N ARG A 15 7.79 13.11 -8.09
CA ARG A 15 8.23 12.01 -8.96
C ARG A 15 7.16 10.97 -9.23
N LEU A 16 6.04 11.00 -8.48
CA LEU A 16 5.02 9.95 -8.54
C LEU A 16 3.63 10.54 -8.79
N GLU A 17 2.81 9.69 -9.39
CA GLU A 17 1.35 9.78 -9.32
C GLU A 17 0.82 8.49 -8.72
N LEU A 18 0.01 8.61 -7.67
CA LEU A 18 -0.73 7.52 -7.07
C LEU A 18 -2.19 7.71 -7.44
N ARG A 19 -2.74 6.78 -8.20
CA ARG A 19 -4.15 6.82 -8.62
C ARG A 19 -4.77 5.42 -8.61
N PRO A 20 -6.10 5.30 -8.46
CA PRO A 20 -6.80 4.04 -8.67
C PRO A 20 -6.49 3.46 -10.05
N TYR A 21 -6.57 2.16 -10.15
CA TYR A 21 -6.49 1.50 -11.45
C TYR A 21 -7.74 1.76 -12.27
N VAL A 22 -7.57 1.84 -13.59
CA VAL A 22 -8.65 1.82 -14.59
C VAL A 22 -8.49 0.60 -15.49
N ASP A 23 -9.53 0.21 -16.25
CA ASP A 23 -9.52 -1.04 -17.05
C ASP A 23 -8.29 -1.15 -17.97
N SER A 24 -7.88 -0.04 -18.58
CA SER A 24 -6.69 0.02 -19.45
C SER A 24 -5.37 -0.31 -18.73
N ASP A 25 -5.33 -0.27 -17.41
CA ASP A 25 -4.12 -0.57 -16.63
C ASP A 25 -3.91 -2.07 -16.40
N ALA A 26 -4.87 -2.93 -16.74
CA ALA A 26 -4.82 -4.36 -16.47
C ALA A 26 -3.55 -5.03 -17.04
N ALA A 27 -3.12 -4.65 -18.24
CA ALA A 27 -1.91 -5.19 -18.85
C ALA A 27 -0.65 -4.75 -18.10
N ALA A 28 -0.56 -3.47 -17.70
CA ALA A 28 0.56 -2.96 -16.91
C ALA A 28 0.62 -3.61 -15.52
N LEU A 29 -0.53 -3.82 -14.89
CA LEU A 29 -0.64 -4.51 -13.61
C LEU A 29 -0.17 -5.96 -13.70
N LEU A 30 -0.60 -6.72 -14.73
CA LEU A 30 -0.14 -8.09 -14.96
C LEU A 30 1.38 -8.13 -15.12
N THR A 31 1.94 -7.27 -15.98
CA THR A 31 3.38 -7.17 -16.21
C THR A 31 4.15 -6.85 -14.92
N LEU A 32 3.65 -5.90 -14.11
CA LEU A 32 4.24 -5.56 -12.81
C LEU A 32 4.26 -6.79 -11.89
N ILE A 33 3.16 -7.53 -11.82
CA ILE A 33 3.05 -8.71 -10.95
C ILE A 33 3.95 -9.84 -11.46
N GLU A 34 3.99 -10.11 -12.74
CA GLU A 34 4.83 -11.16 -13.33
C GLU A 34 6.32 -10.94 -13.03
N HIS A 35 6.82 -9.74 -13.27
CA HIS A 35 8.21 -9.39 -13.01
C HIS A 35 8.59 -9.42 -11.52
N ASN A 36 7.59 -9.33 -10.63
CA ASN A 36 7.82 -9.28 -9.19
C ASN A 36 7.21 -10.47 -8.42
N ARG A 37 6.69 -11.48 -9.11
CA ARG A 37 5.91 -12.60 -8.54
C ARG A 37 6.60 -13.29 -7.38
N ALA A 38 7.92 -13.58 -7.49
CA ALA A 38 8.69 -14.24 -6.44
C ALA A 38 8.75 -13.41 -5.16
N GLN A 39 8.91 -12.09 -5.27
CA GLN A 39 8.89 -11.16 -4.14
C GLN A 39 7.48 -11.06 -3.55
N LEU A 40 6.46 -10.92 -4.41
CA LEU A 40 5.07 -10.74 -3.98
C LEU A 40 4.52 -11.97 -3.28
N ARG A 41 4.94 -13.19 -3.63
CA ARG A 41 4.54 -14.42 -2.93
C ARG A 41 4.90 -14.41 -1.45
N ARG A 42 5.91 -13.66 -1.02
CA ARG A 42 6.30 -13.57 0.39
C ARG A 42 5.33 -12.71 1.21
N SER A 43 4.92 -11.55 0.70
CA SER A 43 4.17 -10.57 1.48
C SER A 43 2.79 -10.21 0.89
N PHE A 44 2.58 -10.48 -0.40
CA PHE A 44 1.35 -10.18 -1.15
C PHE A 44 0.82 -11.43 -1.86
N ALA A 45 0.80 -12.55 -1.15
CA ALA A 45 0.45 -13.85 -1.72
C ALA A 45 -0.91 -13.89 -2.45
N PRO A 46 -2.00 -13.27 -1.95
CA PRO A 46 -3.26 -13.23 -2.67
C PRO A 46 -3.13 -12.56 -4.04
N LEU A 47 -2.43 -11.42 -4.13
CA LEU A 47 -2.19 -10.73 -5.40
C LEU A 47 -1.35 -11.58 -6.36
N ALA A 48 -0.24 -12.15 -5.87
CA ALA A 48 0.67 -12.96 -6.67
C ALA A 48 0.06 -14.27 -7.18
N LYS A 49 -0.87 -14.85 -6.43
CA LYS A 49 -1.58 -16.09 -6.80
C LYS A 49 -2.85 -15.81 -7.61
N GLY A 50 -3.54 -14.72 -7.35
CA GLY A 50 -4.82 -14.39 -7.95
C GLY A 50 -4.71 -13.71 -9.32
N VAL A 51 -3.58 -13.08 -9.65
CA VAL A 51 -3.40 -12.40 -10.94
C VAL A 51 -2.32 -13.12 -11.74
N VAL A 52 -2.75 -14.01 -12.65
CA VAL A 52 -1.87 -14.84 -13.49
C VAL A 52 -2.05 -14.60 -14.98
N GLN A 53 -3.15 -13.97 -15.38
CA GLN A 53 -3.48 -13.63 -16.78
C GLN A 53 -4.28 -12.32 -16.82
N THR A 54 -4.50 -11.78 -18.03
CA THR A 54 -5.11 -10.45 -18.22
C THR A 54 -6.53 -10.35 -17.65
N CYS A 55 -7.34 -11.41 -17.75
CA CYS A 55 -8.70 -11.39 -17.19
C CYS A 55 -8.67 -11.30 -15.67
N ASP A 56 -7.70 -11.92 -15.00
CA ASP A 56 -7.55 -11.82 -13.54
C ASP A 56 -7.15 -10.39 -13.14
N ALA A 57 -6.27 -9.77 -13.92
CA ALA A 57 -5.88 -8.38 -13.70
C ALA A 57 -7.07 -7.42 -13.86
N ARG A 58 -7.95 -7.65 -14.87
CA ARG A 58 -9.20 -6.89 -15.02
C ARG A 58 -10.14 -7.09 -13.85
N THR A 59 -10.34 -8.34 -13.42
CA THR A 59 -11.14 -8.64 -12.22
C THR A 59 -10.61 -7.91 -11.01
N PHE A 60 -9.28 -7.92 -10.78
CA PHE A 60 -8.66 -7.19 -9.70
C PHE A 60 -8.92 -5.67 -9.79
N VAL A 61 -8.88 -5.08 -10.98
CA VAL A 61 -9.17 -3.65 -11.20
C VAL A 61 -10.63 -3.34 -10.86
N ILE A 62 -11.58 -4.16 -11.31
CA ILE A 62 -13.01 -4.01 -11.02
C ILE A 62 -13.26 -4.13 -9.51
N ASP A 63 -12.77 -5.19 -8.87
CA ASP A 63 -12.92 -5.42 -7.44
C ASP A 63 -12.32 -4.27 -6.62
N SER A 64 -11.19 -3.71 -7.07
CA SER A 64 -10.56 -2.57 -6.43
C SER A 64 -11.42 -1.31 -6.52
N ALA A 65 -12.08 -1.06 -7.66
CA ALA A 65 -13.00 0.05 -7.84
C ALA A 65 -14.26 -0.12 -6.97
N ASP A 66 -14.84 -1.31 -6.92
CA ASP A 66 -16.01 -1.62 -6.09
C ASP A 66 -15.69 -1.46 -4.58
N ASN A 67 -14.53 -1.94 -4.16
CA ASN A 67 -14.07 -1.77 -2.77
C ASN A 67 -13.80 -0.29 -2.43
N TRP A 68 -13.34 0.50 -3.39
CA TRP A 68 -13.16 1.94 -3.25
C TRP A 68 -14.49 2.64 -3.02
N ILE A 69 -15.47 2.39 -3.88
CA ILE A 69 -16.83 2.94 -3.77
C ILE A 69 -17.47 2.54 -2.43
N ALA A 70 -17.32 1.27 -2.05
CA ALA A 70 -17.81 0.73 -0.79
C ALA A 70 -17.01 1.20 0.45
N ARG A 71 -15.93 1.97 0.26
CA ARG A 71 -15.02 2.46 1.31
C ARG A 71 -14.42 1.33 2.17
N LYS A 72 -14.24 0.16 1.60
CA LYS A 72 -13.64 -1.02 2.26
C LYS A 72 -12.13 -1.03 2.15
N GLU A 73 -11.61 -0.63 0.99
CA GLU A 73 -10.19 -0.54 0.69
C GLU A 73 -9.94 0.57 -0.33
N PHE A 74 -8.77 1.18 -0.27
CA PHE A 74 -8.31 2.16 -1.27
C PHE A 74 -6.99 1.67 -1.85
N VAL A 75 -7.02 1.26 -3.13
CA VAL A 75 -5.86 0.71 -3.85
C VAL A 75 -5.38 1.71 -4.87
N TYR A 76 -4.12 2.11 -4.76
CA TYR A 76 -3.46 2.96 -5.74
C TYR A 76 -2.37 2.19 -6.49
N GLY A 77 -2.34 2.31 -7.80
CA GLY A 77 -1.13 2.11 -8.57
C GLY A 77 -0.15 3.24 -8.30
N ILE A 78 1.14 2.93 -8.23
CA ILE A 78 2.22 3.92 -8.09
C ILE A 78 2.90 4.07 -9.44
N TRP A 79 2.73 5.25 -10.04
CA TRP A 79 3.24 5.58 -11.38
C TRP A 79 4.42 6.53 -11.28
N SER A 80 5.54 6.19 -11.90
CA SER A 80 6.73 7.05 -11.92
C SER A 80 6.68 8.05 -13.08
N LYS A 81 6.95 9.33 -12.77
CA LYS A 81 7.05 10.40 -13.77
C LYS A 81 8.49 10.51 -14.33
N PRO A 82 8.67 10.99 -15.57
CA PRO A 82 7.65 11.42 -16.53
C PRO A 82 7.09 10.27 -17.39
N ALA A 83 7.69 9.08 -17.38
CA ALA A 83 7.33 7.98 -18.28
C ALA A 83 5.98 7.32 -17.97
N MET A 84 5.35 7.64 -16.84
CA MET A 84 4.10 7.03 -16.35
C MET A 84 4.19 5.50 -16.31
N GLU A 85 5.33 4.99 -15.86
CA GLU A 85 5.54 3.56 -15.64
C GLU A 85 4.92 3.12 -14.32
N LEU A 86 4.15 2.04 -14.33
CA LEU A 86 3.61 1.42 -13.11
C LEU A 86 4.74 0.68 -12.38
N ILE A 87 5.19 1.24 -11.25
CA ILE A 87 6.32 0.74 -10.49
C ILE A 87 5.95 0.10 -9.15
N GLY A 88 4.68 0.09 -8.77
CA GLY A 88 4.27 -0.46 -7.49
C GLY A 88 2.80 -0.26 -7.19
N GLN A 89 2.43 -0.61 -5.97
CA GLN A 89 1.08 -0.46 -5.45
C GLN A 89 1.13 -0.06 -3.98
N ILE A 90 0.17 0.75 -3.55
CA ILE A 90 -0.10 1.05 -2.15
C ILE A 90 -1.59 0.86 -1.88
N LYS A 91 -1.91 0.30 -0.72
CA LYS A 91 -3.28 -0.04 -0.33
C LYS A 91 -3.54 0.37 1.11
N VAL A 92 -4.63 1.09 1.33
CA VAL A 92 -5.23 1.34 2.64
C VAL A 92 -6.37 0.33 2.81
N LYS A 93 -6.27 -0.53 3.80
CA LYS A 93 -7.18 -1.67 4.04
C LYS A 93 -7.45 -1.88 5.52
N ASN A 94 -8.29 -2.87 5.85
CA ASN A 94 -8.67 -3.17 7.23
C ASN A 94 -9.16 -1.92 7.98
N ILE A 95 -10.01 -1.15 7.29
CA ILE A 95 -10.48 0.15 7.76
C ILE A 95 -11.52 -0.04 8.86
N VAL A 96 -11.31 0.64 9.98
CA VAL A 96 -12.22 0.66 11.12
C VAL A 96 -12.72 2.08 11.29
N TRP A 97 -13.86 2.41 10.70
CA TRP A 97 -14.38 3.77 10.62
C TRP A 97 -14.77 4.41 11.95
N ASN A 98 -15.25 3.62 12.92
CA ASN A 98 -15.63 4.12 14.25
C ASN A 98 -14.43 4.47 15.15
N ILE A 99 -13.21 4.02 14.79
CA ILE A 99 -11.94 4.36 15.47
C ILE A 99 -11.00 5.14 14.54
N PRO A 100 -11.40 5.65 13.39
CA PRO A 100 -10.71 6.00 12.16
C PRO A 100 -9.27 5.46 12.05
N ALA A 101 -9.16 4.12 11.94
CA ALA A 101 -7.87 3.43 11.84
C ALA A 101 -7.82 2.55 10.57
N ALA A 102 -6.61 2.38 10.01
CA ALA A 102 -6.42 1.52 8.85
C ALA A 102 -5.01 0.93 8.78
N GLU A 103 -4.88 -0.21 8.12
CA GLU A 103 -3.60 -0.80 7.73
C GLU A 103 -3.15 -0.24 6.39
N LEU A 104 -1.88 0.15 6.31
CA LEU A 104 -1.23 0.51 5.06
C LEU A 104 -0.32 -0.64 4.61
N SER A 105 -0.43 -1.04 3.36
CA SER A 105 0.47 -2.03 2.74
C SER A 105 0.92 -1.55 1.38
N TYR A 106 2.18 -1.80 1.03
CA TYR A 106 2.78 -1.32 -0.23
C TYR A 106 3.88 -2.24 -0.72
N PHE A 107 4.13 -2.17 -2.02
CA PHE A 107 5.36 -2.71 -2.62
C PHE A 107 5.82 -1.83 -3.77
N ILE A 108 7.12 -1.88 -4.04
CA ILE A 108 7.76 -1.27 -5.21
C ILE A 108 8.45 -2.38 -6.01
N SER A 109 8.34 -2.32 -7.34
CA SER A 109 9.04 -3.20 -8.27
C SER A 109 10.53 -3.22 -7.98
N ARG A 110 11.16 -4.38 -8.12
CA ARG A 110 12.61 -4.56 -7.92
C ARG A 110 13.44 -3.57 -8.71
N SER A 111 13.05 -3.27 -9.95
CA SER A 111 13.72 -2.30 -10.83
C SER A 111 13.68 -0.87 -10.31
N ALA A 112 12.72 -0.54 -9.45
CA ALA A 112 12.50 0.80 -8.91
C ALA A 112 12.84 0.93 -7.42
N GLN A 113 13.28 -0.14 -6.76
CA GLN A 113 13.67 -0.11 -5.34
C GLN A 113 14.91 0.75 -5.08
N ARG A 114 15.13 1.12 -3.80
CA ARG A 114 16.28 1.90 -3.32
C ARG A 114 16.41 3.31 -3.92
N ARG A 115 15.36 3.81 -4.57
CA ARG A 115 15.28 5.15 -5.16
C ARG A 115 14.41 6.13 -4.35
N GLY A 116 13.94 5.72 -3.18
CA GLY A 116 13.11 6.52 -2.28
C GLY A 116 11.63 6.59 -2.68
N PHE A 117 11.19 5.89 -3.72
CA PHE A 117 9.80 5.91 -4.19
C PHE A 117 8.80 5.39 -3.14
N ALA A 118 9.15 4.34 -2.39
CA ALA A 118 8.28 3.86 -1.32
C ALA A 118 8.06 4.92 -0.22
N THR A 119 9.14 5.61 0.20
CA THR A 119 9.06 6.69 1.20
C THR A 119 8.16 7.82 0.71
N GLU A 120 8.31 8.24 -0.54
CA GLU A 120 7.51 9.30 -1.17
C GLU A 120 6.03 8.89 -1.28
N ALA A 121 5.74 7.66 -1.72
CA ALA A 121 4.38 7.14 -1.85
C ALA A 121 3.68 7.01 -0.49
N VAL A 122 4.35 6.44 0.51
CA VAL A 122 3.80 6.29 1.87
C VAL A 122 3.58 7.66 2.50
N GLY A 123 4.54 8.58 2.39
CA GLY A 123 4.39 9.94 2.90
C GLY A 123 3.19 10.67 2.30
N ALA A 124 3.02 10.64 0.97
CA ALA A 124 1.85 11.23 0.31
C ALA A 124 0.53 10.60 0.78
N THR A 125 0.53 9.29 1.02
CA THR A 125 -0.66 8.59 1.53
C THR A 125 -0.97 8.97 2.97
N LEU A 126 0.05 9.15 3.84
CA LEU A 126 -0.15 9.65 5.21
C LEU A 126 -0.76 11.04 5.22
N HIS A 127 -0.26 11.97 4.36
CA HIS A 127 -0.85 13.30 4.22
C HIS A 127 -2.33 13.25 3.81
N ALA A 128 -2.69 12.37 2.89
CA ALA A 128 -4.09 12.18 2.50
C ALA A 128 -4.93 11.56 3.63
N ALA A 129 -4.40 10.54 4.29
CA ALA A 129 -5.09 9.83 5.35
C ALA A 129 -5.41 10.74 6.54
N PHE A 130 -4.46 11.49 7.04
CA PHE A 130 -4.66 12.37 8.20
C PHE A 130 -5.30 13.71 7.82
N GLY A 131 -4.90 14.30 6.69
CA GLY A 131 -5.40 15.60 6.26
C GLY A 131 -6.83 15.56 5.74
N ARG A 132 -7.11 14.70 4.76
CA ARG A 132 -8.43 14.66 4.09
C ARG A 132 -9.40 13.66 4.69
N MET A 133 -8.92 12.47 5.04
CA MET A 133 -9.76 11.38 5.53
C MET A 133 -9.93 11.38 7.06
N GLN A 134 -9.17 12.22 7.75
CA GLN A 134 -9.24 12.38 9.20
C GLN A 134 -9.01 11.07 9.97
N PHE A 135 -8.19 10.16 9.42
CA PHE A 135 -7.75 9.00 10.18
C PHE A 135 -7.04 9.43 11.46
N LYS A 136 -7.18 8.61 12.50
CA LYS A 136 -6.50 8.80 13.78
C LYS A 136 -5.30 7.88 13.93
N ARG A 137 -5.25 6.83 13.09
CA ARG A 137 -4.20 5.83 13.15
C ARG A 137 -4.00 5.15 11.80
N ILE A 138 -2.75 5.08 11.35
CA ILE A 138 -2.32 4.24 10.24
C ILE A 138 -1.26 3.28 10.78
N TYR A 139 -1.40 1.98 10.53
CA TYR A 139 -0.43 1.00 11.01
C TYR A 139 0.14 0.15 9.88
N LEU A 140 1.32 -0.39 10.13
CA LEU A 140 2.04 -1.30 9.26
C LEU A 140 2.24 -2.62 9.98
N ARG A 141 2.15 -3.73 9.24
CA ARG A 141 2.53 -5.06 9.68
C ARG A 141 3.72 -5.52 8.85
N ILE A 142 4.87 -5.71 9.49
CA ILE A 142 6.15 -5.93 8.81
C ILE A 142 6.80 -7.20 9.34
N ILE A 143 7.07 -8.18 8.45
CA ILE A 143 7.84 -9.38 8.83
C ILE A 143 9.30 -8.99 9.15
N PRO A 144 9.95 -9.59 10.17
CA PRO A 144 11.29 -9.19 10.61
C PRO A 144 12.37 -9.23 9.52
N SER A 145 12.21 -10.11 8.53
CA SER A 145 13.16 -10.20 7.40
C SER A 145 13.01 -9.08 6.35
N ASN A 146 11.97 -8.25 6.44
CA ASN A 146 11.77 -7.12 5.52
C ASN A 146 12.44 -5.85 6.07
N HIS A 147 13.77 -5.84 6.07
CA HIS A 147 14.57 -4.76 6.63
C HIS A 147 14.32 -3.41 5.97
N GLU A 148 14.05 -3.38 4.66
CA GLU A 148 13.74 -2.15 3.92
C GLU A 148 12.45 -1.49 4.42
N SER A 149 11.42 -2.28 4.70
CA SER A 149 10.17 -1.75 5.25
C SER A 149 10.31 -1.30 6.72
N LEU A 150 11.15 -1.99 7.52
CA LEU A 150 11.46 -1.55 8.89
C LEU A 150 12.16 -0.19 8.88
N LEU A 151 13.20 -0.04 8.06
CA LEU A 151 13.91 1.24 7.91
C LEU A 151 13.01 2.36 7.39
N LEU A 152 12.11 2.04 6.44
CA LEU A 152 11.14 3.00 5.93
C LEU A 152 10.18 3.46 7.03
N ALA A 153 9.62 2.53 7.81
CA ALA A 153 8.71 2.85 8.91
C ALA A 153 9.38 3.79 9.92
N GLN A 154 10.60 3.47 10.35
CA GLN A 154 11.38 4.31 11.25
C GLN A 154 11.67 5.70 10.66
N LYS A 155 12.09 5.75 9.40
CA LYS A 155 12.39 7.01 8.69
C LYS A 155 11.18 7.93 8.59
N LEU A 156 9.98 7.38 8.42
CA LEU A 156 8.74 8.14 8.33
C LEU A 156 8.12 8.47 9.68
N GLY A 157 8.73 8.04 10.80
CA GLY A 157 8.26 8.35 12.14
C GLY A 157 7.21 7.38 12.70
N PHE A 158 6.98 6.23 12.04
CA PHE A 158 6.15 5.20 12.65
C PHE A 158 6.81 4.67 13.94
N ARG A 159 6.02 4.52 14.99
CA ARG A 159 6.47 4.01 16.29
C ARG A 159 6.26 2.50 16.40
N PRO A 160 7.24 1.73 16.91
CA PRO A 160 7.05 0.30 17.14
C PRO A 160 6.08 0.07 18.30
N GLU A 161 5.16 -0.89 18.15
CA GLU A 161 4.17 -1.25 19.16
C GLU A 161 4.33 -2.67 19.68
N GLY A 162 5.10 -3.51 18.99
CA GLY A 162 5.37 -4.86 19.45
C GLY A 162 5.67 -5.85 18.34
N LEU A 163 5.99 -7.07 18.77
CA LEU A 163 6.18 -8.24 17.90
C LEU A 163 5.09 -9.26 18.20
N HIS A 164 4.27 -9.55 17.21
CA HIS A 164 3.24 -10.57 17.28
C HIS A 164 3.76 -11.88 16.68
N ARG A 165 3.73 -12.93 17.46
CA ARG A 165 4.30 -14.22 17.05
C ARG A 165 3.33 -14.95 16.12
N LYS A 166 3.88 -15.48 14.99
CA LYS A 166 3.15 -16.32 14.02
C LYS A 166 1.85 -15.73 13.48
N GLU A 167 1.80 -14.42 13.33
CA GLU A 167 0.60 -13.69 12.90
C GLU A 167 0.40 -13.66 11.38
N PHE A 168 1.44 -13.92 10.62
CA PHE A 168 1.39 -13.81 9.16
C PHE A 168 1.75 -15.13 8.48
N ARG A 169 0.88 -15.59 7.57
CA ARG A 169 1.13 -16.74 6.69
C ARG A 169 1.54 -16.26 5.32
N CYS A 170 2.77 -16.55 4.90
CA CYS A 170 3.26 -16.17 3.57
C CYS A 170 2.72 -17.10 2.47
N GLY A 171 3.01 -16.76 1.21
CA GLY A 171 2.57 -17.56 0.05
C GLY A 171 3.25 -18.92 -0.11
N PHE A 172 4.22 -19.24 0.73
CA PHE A 172 4.87 -20.56 0.84
C PHE A 172 4.35 -21.37 2.03
N ASP A 173 3.25 -20.93 2.63
CA ASP A 173 2.58 -21.57 3.77
C ASP A 173 3.35 -21.52 5.10
N GLU A 174 4.40 -20.71 5.16
CA GLU A 174 5.19 -20.49 6.37
C GLU A 174 4.53 -19.43 7.27
N LEU A 175 4.59 -19.65 8.60
CA LEU A 175 4.13 -18.68 9.59
C LEU A 175 5.30 -17.80 10.04
N HIS A 176 5.12 -16.51 9.96
CA HIS A 176 6.09 -15.51 10.37
C HIS A 176 5.58 -14.65 11.52
N ASP A 177 6.50 -14.22 12.37
CA ASP A 177 6.28 -13.16 13.31
C ASP A 177 6.13 -11.83 12.58
N VAL A 178 5.45 -10.86 13.18
CA VAL A 178 5.16 -9.56 12.58
C VAL A 178 5.44 -8.44 13.57
N HIS A 179 6.26 -7.49 13.18
CA HIS A 179 6.37 -6.21 13.87
C HIS A 179 5.18 -5.33 13.54
N HIS A 180 4.54 -4.79 14.56
CA HIS A 180 3.54 -3.75 14.44
C HIS A 180 4.18 -2.38 14.62
N TYR A 181 3.94 -1.49 13.68
CA TYR A 181 4.32 -0.09 13.69
C TYR A 181 3.10 0.78 13.48
N ALA A 182 2.97 1.87 14.19
CA ALA A 182 1.86 2.79 13.99
C ALA A 182 2.32 4.25 13.87
N PHE A 183 1.50 5.02 13.19
CA PHE A 183 1.55 6.46 13.07
C PHE A 183 0.17 7.00 13.43
N THR A 184 0.11 8.02 14.29
CA THR A 184 -1.13 8.63 14.77
C THR A 184 -1.23 10.08 14.30
N ASP A 185 -2.38 10.70 14.48
CA ASP A 185 -2.59 12.12 14.16
C ASP A 185 -1.85 13.07 15.12
N GLU A 186 -1.25 12.54 16.19
CA GLU A 186 -0.36 13.29 17.10
C GLU A 186 1.10 13.31 16.60
N ASP A 187 1.46 12.43 15.67
CA ASP A 187 2.82 12.36 15.13
C ASP A 187 3.02 13.41 14.02
N PRO A 188 4.21 14.05 13.93
CA PRO A 188 4.48 15.04 12.90
C PRO A 188 4.50 14.38 11.50
N LEU A 189 3.68 14.87 10.58
CA LEU A 189 3.66 14.36 9.21
C LEU A 189 5.03 14.49 8.54
N PRO A 190 5.50 13.46 7.81
CA PRO A 190 6.81 13.50 7.17
C PRO A 190 6.85 14.53 6.05
N SER A 191 7.99 15.18 5.87
CA SER A 191 8.25 16.02 4.68
C SER A 191 8.33 15.14 3.44
N VAL A 192 7.56 15.47 2.39
CA VAL A 192 7.46 14.69 1.14
C VAL A 192 7.84 15.53 -0.07
#